data_3e69f694d59c9d9e1deb0c303e1d9c68
#
_entry.id   3e69f694d59c9d9e1deb0c303e1d9c68
#
_cell.length_a   1.000
_cell.length_b   1.000
_cell.length_c   1.000
_cell.angle_alpha   90.00
_cell.angle_beta   90.00
_cell.angle_gamma   90.00
#
_symmetry.space_group_name_H-M   'P 1'
#
loop_
_entity.id
_entity.type
_entity.pdbx_description
1 polymer ?
#
loop_
_entity_poly.entity_id
_entity_poly.type
_entity_poly.pdbx_seq_one_letter_code
_entity_poly.pdbx_strand_id
1 'polypeptide(L)'
;MSRKFLDTESPDWVTDGLISEAQRQQLLARYPPEAQALRLLPILGSVLVGLSGLSVVAANWQGLPVALRLALLLGSLLSSYGAGAYFLRRGNPDLGHGLIGLGLILFGASIILTSQLYQLVGYDASGLLAWVVAGVALSYVYGSRLLVLLTVLIGAAVQTYCVESLGIFSYVTAWLMAAGLGYYWWRQPDAVTSTVLAVGLLWQAGLLIIVLHSKITWFFVPAMAIYAAGDWQPNRASGRALQGPPLVAAYLFMFGLAVFGETDVYANILRPPLLPYLAALGAVLALSVVGKRARGHLASLPDWLLLLPGFYLPGGLPLAVATLVVLYAHAGSVLARANRDQDPEQLTMGAVLFVAATAVAYFKLTWGFMDKSLFFLLGGVLLLGLSWYLRRRNAQVLAAAGLLVAQQAGLPPMITPAAAAPDSSVTTAGPGSTNSATHHS
;
A
#
# COMPACT_ATOMS: atom_id res chain seq x y z
N MET A 1 -14.50 -12.76 19.07
CA MET A 1 -13.60 -13.76 18.44
C MET A 1 -14.21 -14.17 17.12
N SER A 2 -13.47 -14.14 16.01
CA SER A 2 -14.01 -14.58 14.73
C SER A 2 -13.76 -16.07 14.54
N ARG A 3 -14.67 -16.80 13.87
CA ARG A 3 -14.47 -18.22 13.55
C ARG A 3 -13.17 -18.48 12.82
N LYS A 4 -12.77 -17.58 11.90
CA LYS A 4 -11.51 -17.69 11.15
C LYS A 4 -10.29 -17.72 12.08
N PHE A 5 -10.30 -16.95 13.15
CA PHE A 5 -9.25 -17.00 14.17
C PHE A 5 -9.23 -18.35 14.90
N LEU A 6 -10.43 -18.86 15.28
CA LEU A 6 -10.55 -20.18 15.91
C LEU A 6 -10.10 -21.31 14.97
N ASP A 7 -10.47 -21.26 13.68
CA ASP A 7 -10.05 -22.29 12.71
C ASP A 7 -8.53 -22.31 12.50
N THR A 8 -7.87 -21.15 12.62
CA THR A 8 -6.42 -21.03 12.42
C THR A 8 -5.62 -21.41 13.68
N GLU A 9 -6.01 -20.93 14.84
CA GLU A 9 -5.25 -21.07 16.10
C GLU A 9 -5.64 -22.29 16.93
N SER A 10 -6.89 -22.77 16.83
CA SER A 10 -7.35 -23.86 17.69
C SER A 10 -6.69 -25.23 17.45
N PRO A 11 -6.15 -25.57 16.26
CA PRO A 11 -5.35 -26.77 16.09
C PRO A 11 -4.08 -26.75 16.94
N ASP A 12 -3.41 -25.60 17.02
CA ASP A 12 -2.19 -25.42 17.79
C ASP A 12 -2.49 -25.52 19.30
N TRP A 13 -3.63 -25.01 19.77
CA TRP A 13 -4.06 -25.15 21.16
C TRP A 13 -4.34 -26.61 21.55
N VAL A 14 -4.80 -27.44 20.62
CA VAL A 14 -4.96 -28.88 20.85
C VAL A 14 -3.60 -29.56 20.93
N THR A 15 -2.67 -29.19 20.04
CA THR A 15 -1.31 -29.74 20.00
C THR A 15 -0.54 -29.37 21.27
N ASP A 16 -0.73 -28.16 21.77
CA ASP A 16 -0.13 -27.64 23.02
C ASP A 16 -0.80 -28.17 24.28
N GLY A 17 -1.88 -28.99 24.16
CA GLY A 17 -2.61 -29.56 25.29
C GLY A 17 -3.44 -28.56 26.07
N LEU A 18 -3.68 -27.35 25.57
CA LEU A 18 -4.48 -26.31 26.22
C LEU A 18 -5.96 -26.61 26.17
N ILE A 19 -6.45 -27.27 25.12
CA ILE A 19 -7.83 -27.71 24.93
C ILE A 19 -7.85 -29.11 24.31
N SER A 20 -8.90 -29.91 24.64
CA SER A 20 -9.12 -31.18 23.94
C SER A 20 -9.80 -30.98 22.58
N GLU A 21 -9.69 -31.98 21.68
CA GLU A 21 -10.36 -31.93 20.39
C GLU A 21 -11.89 -31.83 20.53
N ALA A 22 -12.47 -32.46 21.58
CA ALA A 22 -13.90 -32.33 21.90
C ALA A 22 -14.27 -30.88 22.27
N GLN A 23 -13.44 -30.21 23.07
CA GLN A 23 -13.63 -28.80 23.43
C GLN A 23 -13.46 -27.88 22.22
N ARG A 24 -12.50 -28.18 21.34
CA ARG A 24 -12.31 -27.47 20.07
C ARG A 24 -13.58 -27.54 19.21
N GLN A 25 -14.15 -28.73 19.03
CA GLN A 25 -15.39 -28.93 18.28
C GLN A 25 -16.58 -28.19 18.88
N GLN A 26 -16.69 -28.19 20.20
CA GLN A 26 -17.73 -27.43 20.92
C GLN A 26 -17.55 -25.90 20.72
N LEU A 27 -16.33 -25.41 20.74
CA LEU A 27 -16.03 -24.00 20.44
C LEU A 27 -16.40 -23.64 19.00
N LEU A 28 -16.03 -24.49 18.04
CA LEU A 28 -16.35 -24.28 16.63
C LEU A 28 -17.87 -24.35 16.36
N ALA A 29 -18.58 -25.22 17.04
CA ALA A 29 -20.04 -25.30 16.95
C ALA A 29 -20.75 -24.06 17.51
N ARG A 30 -20.18 -23.42 18.53
CA ARG A 30 -20.71 -22.18 19.12
C ARG A 30 -20.52 -20.96 18.18
N TYR A 31 -19.59 -21.04 17.23
CA TYR A 31 -19.33 -20.03 16.21
C TYR A 31 -19.53 -20.64 14.81
N PRO A 32 -20.79 -20.85 14.37
CA PRO A 32 -21.05 -21.46 13.07
C PRO A 32 -20.40 -20.65 11.93
N PRO A 33 -20.02 -21.29 10.81
CA PRO A 33 -19.50 -20.60 9.66
C PRO A 33 -20.60 -19.67 9.11
N GLU A 34 -20.52 -18.39 9.41
CA GLU A 34 -21.37 -17.44 8.73
C GLU A 34 -20.95 -17.38 7.26
N ALA A 35 -21.86 -17.77 6.38
CA ALA A 35 -21.64 -17.60 4.96
C ALA A 35 -21.39 -16.10 4.71
N GLN A 36 -20.17 -15.75 4.31
CA GLN A 36 -19.78 -14.34 4.01
C GLN A 36 -20.76 -13.69 3.04
N ALA A 37 -21.35 -14.48 2.14
CA ALA A 37 -22.40 -14.05 1.21
C ALA A 37 -23.64 -13.54 1.94
N LEU A 38 -24.09 -14.19 3.04
CA LEU A 38 -25.28 -13.76 3.77
C LEU A 38 -25.09 -12.43 4.52
N ARG A 39 -23.85 -12.09 4.90
CA ARG A 39 -23.53 -10.76 5.48
C ARG A 39 -23.50 -9.67 4.45
N LEU A 40 -23.12 -9.99 3.20
CA LEU A 40 -23.03 -9.00 2.13
C LEU A 40 -24.41 -8.65 1.54
N LEU A 41 -25.37 -9.57 1.55
CA LEU A 41 -26.71 -9.35 1.00
C LEU A 41 -27.45 -8.16 1.61
N PRO A 42 -27.53 -8.00 2.96
CA PRO A 42 -28.17 -6.82 3.55
C PRO A 42 -27.42 -5.51 3.22
N ILE A 43 -26.08 -5.56 3.15
CA ILE A 43 -25.27 -4.40 2.78
C ILE A 43 -25.54 -4.01 1.33
N LEU A 44 -25.47 -4.97 0.41
CA LEU A 44 -25.77 -4.74 -1.02
C LEU A 44 -27.21 -4.27 -1.20
N GLY A 45 -28.17 -4.88 -0.52
CA GLY A 45 -29.57 -4.45 -0.54
C GLY A 45 -29.74 -3.01 -0.06
N SER A 46 -29.14 -2.62 1.04
CA SER A 46 -29.21 -1.25 1.57
C SER A 46 -28.55 -0.24 0.64
N VAL A 47 -27.42 -0.60 0.03
CA VAL A 47 -26.75 0.22 -1.00
C VAL A 47 -27.64 0.42 -2.23
N LEU A 48 -28.26 -0.65 -2.74
CA LEU A 48 -29.16 -0.57 -3.90
C LEU A 48 -30.40 0.29 -3.61
N VAL A 49 -31.00 0.13 -2.43
CA VAL A 49 -32.14 0.97 -2.01
C VAL A 49 -31.70 2.43 -1.88
N GLY A 50 -30.53 2.68 -1.29
CA GLY A 50 -29.96 4.03 -1.20
C GLY A 50 -29.72 4.67 -2.58
N LEU A 51 -29.10 3.90 -3.50
CA LEU A 51 -28.86 4.35 -4.87
C LEU A 51 -30.18 4.59 -5.64
N SER A 52 -31.19 3.76 -5.41
CA SER A 52 -32.52 3.98 -6.00
C SER A 52 -33.14 5.30 -5.53
N GLY A 53 -33.09 5.58 -4.21
CA GLY A 53 -33.55 6.85 -3.67
C GLY A 53 -32.80 8.06 -4.24
N LEU A 54 -31.47 7.96 -4.33
CA LEU A 54 -30.63 8.99 -4.95
C LEU A 54 -30.95 9.17 -6.44
N SER A 55 -31.19 8.07 -7.19
CA SER A 55 -31.59 8.14 -8.60
C SER A 55 -32.92 8.87 -8.80
N VAL A 56 -33.93 8.60 -7.95
CA VAL A 56 -35.23 9.28 -8.03
C VAL A 56 -35.08 10.79 -7.77
N VAL A 57 -34.29 11.16 -6.76
CA VAL A 57 -34.00 12.58 -6.46
C VAL A 57 -33.25 13.22 -7.62
N ALA A 58 -32.23 12.57 -8.15
CA ALA A 58 -31.43 13.07 -9.27
C ALA A 58 -32.25 13.23 -10.55
N ALA A 59 -33.11 12.27 -10.88
CA ALA A 59 -33.98 12.33 -12.08
C ALA A 59 -35.00 13.46 -12.02
N ASN A 60 -35.49 13.81 -10.83
CA ASN A 60 -36.48 14.86 -10.63
C ASN A 60 -35.86 16.18 -10.16
N TRP A 61 -34.53 16.26 -10.06
CA TRP A 61 -33.84 17.40 -9.43
C TRP A 61 -34.24 18.76 -10.04
N GLN A 62 -34.30 18.83 -11.36
CA GLN A 62 -34.64 20.06 -12.07
C GLN A 62 -36.13 20.48 -11.89
N GLY A 63 -37.02 19.52 -11.67
CA GLY A 63 -38.46 19.79 -11.42
C GLY A 63 -38.76 20.21 -9.98
N LEU A 64 -37.82 20.03 -9.04
CA LEU A 64 -38.07 20.42 -7.64
C LEU A 64 -37.95 21.95 -7.43
N PRO A 65 -38.81 22.56 -6.64
CA PRO A 65 -38.67 23.98 -6.22
C PRO A 65 -37.35 24.20 -5.51
N VAL A 66 -36.74 25.38 -5.70
CA VAL A 66 -35.45 25.75 -5.08
C VAL A 66 -35.45 25.54 -3.56
N ALA A 67 -36.53 25.97 -2.89
CA ALA A 67 -36.66 25.79 -1.44
C ALA A 67 -36.63 24.32 -1.01
N LEU A 68 -37.26 23.44 -1.78
CA LEU A 68 -37.25 21.98 -1.47
C LEU A 68 -35.85 21.39 -1.68
N ARG A 69 -35.11 21.77 -2.74
CA ARG A 69 -33.73 21.35 -2.95
C ARG A 69 -32.83 21.73 -1.79
N LEU A 70 -32.91 23.00 -1.33
CA LEU A 70 -32.16 23.48 -0.17
C LEU A 70 -32.56 22.76 1.11
N ALA A 71 -33.86 22.51 1.33
CA ALA A 71 -34.34 21.77 2.49
C ALA A 71 -33.82 20.34 2.52
N LEU A 72 -33.78 19.64 1.36
CA LEU A 72 -33.20 18.30 1.24
C LEU A 72 -31.70 18.29 1.53
N LEU A 73 -30.93 19.24 0.98
CA LEU A 73 -29.50 19.36 1.23
C LEU A 73 -29.18 19.61 2.71
N LEU A 74 -29.80 20.62 3.30
CA LEU A 74 -29.60 20.99 4.71
C LEU A 74 -30.15 19.91 5.65
N GLY A 75 -31.30 19.33 5.34
CA GLY A 75 -31.90 18.24 6.12
C GLY A 75 -31.05 16.99 6.14
N SER A 76 -30.52 16.56 4.98
CA SER A 76 -29.63 15.41 4.89
C SER A 76 -28.30 15.66 5.63
N LEU A 77 -27.75 16.86 5.51
CA LEU A 77 -26.53 17.28 6.20
C LEU A 77 -26.71 17.23 7.72
N LEU A 78 -27.72 17.92 8.23
CA LEU A 78 -28.02 18.01 9.66
C LEU A 78 -28.38 16.64 10.25
N SER A 79 -29.18 15.85 9.53
CA SER A 79 -29.52 14.49 9.97
C SER A 79 -28.31 13.57 10.04
N SER A 80 -27.39 13.68 9.08
CA SER A 80 -26.15 12.90 9.04
C SER A 80 -25.23 13.21 10.23
N TYR A 81 -25.00 14.50 10.51
CA TYR A 81 -24.20 14.91 11.67
C TYR A 81 -24.91 14.60 13.00
N GLY A 82 -26.23 14.85 13.09
CA GLY A 82 -27.03 14.57 14.28
C GLY A 82 -27.06 13.07 14.62
N ALA A 83 -27.32 12.21 13.61
CA ALA A 83 -27.29 10.78 13.78
C ALA A 83 -25.86 10.28 14.11
N GLY A 84 -24.83 10.81 13.45
CA GLY A 84 -23.44 10.49 13.75
C GLY A 84 -23.09 10.79 15.22
N ALA A 85 -23.40 12.00 15.69
CA ALA A 85 -23.17 12.37 17.08
C ALA A 85 -23.98 11.51 18.08
N TYR A 86 -25.21 11.14 17.73
CA TYR A 86 -26.05 10.27 18.55
C TYR A 86 -25.44 8.87 18.69
N PHE A 87 -25.00 8.23 17.59
CA PHE A 87 -24.39 6.90 17.63
C PHE A 87 -23.05 6.90 18.34
N LEU A 88 -22.24 7.96 18.22
CA LEU A 88 -21.01 8.11 19.01
C LEU A 88 -21.30 8.13 20.52
N ARG A 89 -22.32 8.88 20.95
CA ARG A 89 -22.74 8.94 22.36
C ARG A 89 -23.28 7.59 22.88
N ARG A 90 -23.83 6.76 21.98
CA ARG A 90 -24.30 5.40 22.31
C ARG A 90 -23.21 4.32 22.29
N GLY A 91 -21.94 4.70 22.09
CA GLY A 91 -20.81 3.76 22.10
C GLY A 91 -20.65 2.94 20.83
N ASN A 92 -21.22 3.42 19.70
CA ASN A 92 -21.02 2.82 18.38
C ASN A 92 -20.15 3.74 17.50
N PRO A 93 -18.80 3.72 17.68
CA PRO A 93 -17.91 4.64 17.00
C PRO A 93 -17.86 4.41 15.50
N ASP A 94 -17.96 3.17 15.01
CA ASP A 94 -17.83 2.85 13.58
C ASP A 94 -18.97 3.47 12.79
N LEU A 95 -20.20 3.26 13.24
CA LEU A 95 -21.39 3.87 12.60
C LEU A 95 -21.39 5.39 12.77
N GLY A 96 -21.01 5.89 13.94
CA GLY A 96 -20.95 7.32 14.23
C GLY A 96 -19.95 8.04 13.31
N HIS A 97 -18.71 7.54 13.20
CA HIS A 97 -17.71 8.12 12.29
C HIS A 97 -18.13 8.00 10.83
N GLY A 98 -18.76 6.88 10.43
CA GLY A 98 -19.31 6.71 9.09
C GLY A 98 -20.33 7.78 8.71
N LEU A 99 -21.28 8.05 9.62
CA LEU A 99 -22.32 9.08 9.41
C LEU A 99 -21.73 10.51 9.41
N ILE A 100 -20.74 10.81 10.24
CA ILE A 100 -20.03 12.10 10.19
C ILE A 100 -19.25 12.24 8.90
N GLY A 101 -18.61 11.15 8.41
CA GLY A 101 -17.96 11.12 7.11
C GLY A 101 -18.93 11.37 5.95
N LEU A 102 -20.12 10.75 6.02
CA LEU A 102 -21.21 11.03 5.08
C LEU A 102 -21.62 12.50 5.14
N GLY A 103 -21.76 13.10 6.34
CA GLY A 103 -22.03 14.52 6.53
C GLY A 103 -20.97 15.39 5.86
N LEU A 104 -19.69 15.02 5.96
CA LEU A 104 -18.60 15.74 5.30
C LEU A 104 -18.72 15.67 3.76
N ILE A 105 -19.10 14.52 3.20
CA ILE A 105 -19.35 14.37 1.76
C ILE A 105 -20.56 15.23 1.33
N LEU A 106 -21.67 15.17 2.09
CA LEU A 106 -22.86 15.94 1.83
C LEU A 106 -22.61 17.45 1.93
N PHE A 107 -21.72 17.88 2.81
CA PHE A 107 -21.31 19.29 2.90
C PHE A 107 -20.67 19.78 1.59
N GLY A 108 -19.74 19.02 1.01
CA GLY A 108 -19.16 19.35 -0.29
C GLY A 108 -20.18 19.31 -1.42
N ALA A 109 -21.05 18.29 -1.45
CA ALA A 109 -22.14 18.22 -2.40
C ALA A 109 -23.08 19.45 -2.29
N SER A 110 -23.37 19.90 -1.07
CA SER A 110 -24.18 21.08 -0.82
C SER A 110 -23.53 22.36 -1.37
N ILE A 111 -22.21 22.51 -1.24
CA ILE A 111 -21.46 23.63 -1.83
C ILE A 111 -21.62 23.63 -3.35
N ILE A 112 -21.36 22.50 -4.00
CA ILE A 112 -21.41 22.36 -5.46
C ILE A 112 -22.83 22.61 -5.98
N LEU A 113 -23.82 21.95 -5.38
CA LEU A 113 -25.21 22.06 -5.82
C LEU A 113 -25.80 23.47 -5.56
N THR A 114 -25.40 24.12 -4.48
CA THR A 114 -25.81 25.52 -4.22
C THR A 114 -25.18 26.48 -5.22
N SER A 115 -23.90 26.28 -5.56
CA SER A 115 -23.24 27.08 -6.59
C SER A 115 -23.91 26.93 -7.96
N GLN A 116 -24.31 25.72 -8.33
CA GLN A 116 -25.07 25.47 -9.57
C GLN A 116 -26.47 26.10 -9.52
N LEU A 117 -27.13 26.00 -8.38
CA LEU A 117 -28.50 26.51 -8.21
C LEU A 117 -28.60 28.02 -8.38
N TYR A 118 -27.62 28.75 -7.84
CA TYR A 118 -27.57 30.23 -7.91
C TYR A 118 -26.70 30.74 -9.06
N GLN A 119 -26.22 29.81 -9.94
CA GLN A 119 -25.32 30.13 -11.07
C GLN A 119 -24.10 30.95 -10.62
N LEU A 120 -23.61 30.65 -9.43
CA LEU A 120 -22.41 31.28 -8.92
C LEU A 120 -21.22 30.78 -9.75
N VAL A 121 -20.76 31.62 -10.67
CA VAL A 121 -19.53 31.33 -11.43
C VAL A 121 -18.37 31.57 -10.48
N GLY A 122 -17.89 30.48 -9.88
CA GLY A 122 -16.71 30.55 -9.01
C GLY A 122 -15.46 30.75 -9.88
N TYR A 123 -14.94 31.96 -9.90
CA TYR A 123 -13.63 32.23 -10.47
C TYR A 123 -12.48 31.76 -9.56
N ASP A 124 -12.82 31.27 -8.37
CA ASP A 124 -11.90 30.78 -7.37
C ASP A 124 -12.41 29.51 -6.71
N ALA A 125 -11.53 28.83 -5.96
CA ALA A 125 -11.84 27.60 -5.24
C ALA A 125 -12.29 27.83 -3.79
N SER A 126 -12.68 29.07 -3.39
CA SER A 126 -12.95 29.44 -1.99
C SER A 126 -14.01 28.55 -1.32
N GLY A 127 -15.11 28.24 -2.02
CA GLY A 127 -16.14 27.32 -1.54
C GLY A 127 -15.59 25.91 -1.28
N LEU A 128 -14.77 25.39 -2.19
CA LEU A 128 -14.17 24.08 -2.05
C LEU A 128 -13.10 24.04 -0.96
N LEU A 129 -12.40 25.16 -0.71
CA LEU A 129 -11.48 25.30 0.43
C LEU A 129 -12.20 25.13 1.77
N ALA A 130 -13.42 25.67 1.90
CA ALA A 130 -14.22 25.46 3.10
C ALA A 130 -14.51 23.98 3.37
N TRP A 131 -14.66 23.18 2.29
CA TRP A 131 -14.82 21.73 2.42
C TRP A 131 -13.55 21.06 2.98
N VAL A 132 -12.36 21.43 2.50
CA VAL A 132 -11.09 20.91 3.03
C VAL A 132 -10.90 21.32 4.50
N VAL A 133 -11.17 22.59 4.84
CA VAL A 133 -11.11 23.09 6.22
C VAL A 133 -12.04 22.31 7.14
N ALA A 134 -13.29 22.05 6.72
CA ALA A 134 -14.23 21.25 7.49
C ALA A 134 -13.70 19.81 7.71
N GLY A 135 -13.11 19.19 6.69
CA GLY A 135 -12.50 17.86 6.79
C GLY A 135 -11.35 17.83 7.79
N VAL A 136 -10.44 18.80 7.72
CA VAL A 136 -9.34 18.94 8.70
C VAL A 136 -9.90 19.11 10.10
N ALA A 137 -10.84 20.02 10.31
CA ALA A 137 -11.45 20.28 11.62
C ALA A 137 -12.12 19.03 12.21
N LEU A 138 -12.92 18.31 11.40
CA LEU A 138 -13.57 17.07 11.84
C LEU A 138 -12.55 15.95 12.15
N SER A 139 -11.43 15.89 11.44
CA SER A 139 -10.35 14.96 11.75
C SER A 139 -9.77 15.19 13.15
N TYR A 140 -9.62 16.46 13.57
CA TYR A 140 -9.16 16.81 14.91
C TYR A 140 -10.21 16.52 16.00
N VAL A 141 -11.47 16.86 15.72
CA VAL A 141 -12.57 16.71 16.70
C VAL A 141 -12.83 15.24 17.03
N TYR A 142 -12.82 14.38 16.02
CA TYR A 142 -13.25 12.99 16.17
C TYR A 142 -12.10 11.98 16.19
N GLY A 143 -10.89 12.35 15.80
CA GLY A 143 -9.71 11.47 15.84
C GLY A 143 -9.85 10.19 15.00
N SER A 144 -10.65 10.23 13.92
CA SER A 144 -10.99 9.04 13.13
C SER A 144 -10.13 8.90 11.88
N ARG A 145 -9.58 7.69 11.66
CA ARG A 145 -8.85 7.33 10.42
C ARG A 145 -9.67 7.57 9.17
N LEU A 146 -10.97 7.26 9.21
CA LEU A 146 -11.90 7.46 8.11
C LEU A 146 -11.99 8.93 7.70
N LEU A 147 -12.09 9.84 8.68
CA LEU A 147 -12.18 11.28 8.42
C LEU A 147 -10.87 11.83 7.82
N VAL A 148 -9.72 11.36 8.30
CA VAL A 148 -8.42 11.71 7.69
C VAL A 148 -8.34 11.24 6.24
N LEU A 149 -8.72 9.98 5.96
CA LEU A 149 -8.77 9.43 4.61
C LEU A 149 -9.67 10.26 3.70
N LEU A 150 -10.90 10.56 4.13
CA LEU A 150 -11.84 11.40 3.38
C LEU A 150 -11.28 12.79 3.14
N THR A 151 -10.66 13.40 4.16
CA THR A 151 -10.07 14.76 4.03
C THR A 151 -8.92 14.77 3.03
N VAL A 152 -8.07 13.74 3.01
CA VAL A 152 -7.00 13.62 2.01
C VAL A 152 -7.58 13.47 0.60
N LEU A 153 -8.60 12.63 0.43
CA LEU A 153 -9.29 12.45 -0.86
C LEU A 153 -9.96 13.74 -1.34
N ILE A 154 -10.64 14.46 -0.43
CA ILE A 154 -11.27 15.75 -0.71
C ILE A 154 -10.20 16.77 -1.12
N GLY A 155 -9.11 16.88 -0.35
CA GLY A 155 -8.01 17.79 -0.66
C GLY A 155 -7.34 17.47 -2.00
N ALA A 156 -7.19 16.19 -2.34
CA ALA A 156 -6.69 15.76 -3.64
C ALA A 156 -7.67 16.15 -4.78
N ALA A 157 -8.97 15.90 -4.60
CA ALA A 157 -10.00 16.24 -5.58
C ALA A 157 -10.11 17.76 -5.79
N VAL A 158 -10.12 18.54 -4.72
CA VAL A 158 -10.14 20.02 -4.79
C VAL A 158 -8.92 20.56 -5.51
N GLN A 159 -7.74 20.02 -5.21
CA GLN A 159 -6.51 20.45 -5.89
C GLN A 159 -6.52 20.09 -7.38
N THR A 160 -6.97 18.87 -7.72
CA THR A 160 -7.12 18.46 -9.12
C THR A 160 -8.07 19.39 -9.86
N TYR A 161 -9.22 19.73 -9.26
CA TYR A 161 -10.15 20.68 -9.83
C TYR A 161 -9.52 22.06 -10.05
N CYS A 162 -8.75 22.58 -9.08
CA CYS A 162 -8.03 23.84 -9.22
C CYS A 162 -7.07 23.84 -10.40
N VAL A 163 -6.35 22.71 -10.59
CA VAL A 163 -5.37 22.60 -11.67
C VAL A 163 -6.04 22.42 -13.04
N GLU A 164 -7.02 21.50 -13.15
CA GLU A 164 -7.64 21.17 -14.43
C GLU A 164 -8.64 22.23 -14.92
N SER A 165 -9.44 22.79 -14.00
CA SER A 165 -10.52 23.71 -14.37
C SER A 165 -10.13 25.17 -14.28
N LEU A 166 -9.24 25.53 -13.34
CA LEU A 166 -8.84 26.92 -13.10
C LEU A 166 -7.41 27.22 -13.56
N GLY A 167 -6.60 26.20 -13.89
CA GLY A 167 -5.20 26.35 -14.29
C GLY A 167 -4.30 26.87 -13.16
N ILE A 168 -4.71 26.79 -11.91
CA ILE A 168 -4.00 27.33 -10.74
C ILE A 168 -3.69 26.24 -9.71
N PHE A 169 -2.59 26.42 -8.98
CA PHE A 169 -2.27 25.58 -7.83
C PHE A 169 -2.73 26.26 -6.53
N SER A 170 -3.59 25.60 -5.77
CA SER A 170 -4.05 26.10 -4.47
C SER A 170 -3.03 25.82 -3.37
N TYR A 171 -2.16 26.79 -3.08
CA TYR A 171 -1.18 26.68 -1.99
C TYR A 171 -1.85 26.52 -0.62
N VAL A 172 -3.07 27.07 -0.45
CA VAL A 172 -3.84 26.94 0.80
C VAL A 172 -4.26 25.50 1.03
N THR A 173 -4.77 24.81 0.00
CA THR A 173 -5.11 23.37 0.09
C THR A 173 -3.87 22.54 0.44
N ALA A 174 -2.76 22.78 -0.25
CA ALA A 174 -1.52 22.08 0.00
C ALA A 174 -1.01 22.32 1.44
N TRP A 175 -1.07 23.55 1.91
CA TRP A 175 -0.68 23.91 3.28
C TRP A 175 -1.60 23.28 4.34
N LEU A 176 -2.91 23.27 4.13
CA LEU A 176 -3.87 22.60 5.03
C LEU A 176 -3.60 21.11 5.11
N MET A 177 -3.25 20.46 4.00
CA MET A 177 -2.87 19.05 4.00
C MET A 177 -1.52 18.84 4.69
N ALA A 178 -0.50 19.61 4.34
CA ALA A 178 0.85 19.41 4.86
C ALA A 178 0.98 19.82 6.33
N ALA A 179 0.52 21.02 6.71
CA ALA A 179 0.62 21.51 8.08
C ALA A 179 -0.57 21.06 8.93
N GLY A 180 -1.81 21.15 8.43
CA GLY A 180 -3.01 20.77 9.16
C GLY A 180 -3.02 19.27 9.48
N LEU A 181 -3.08 18.42 8.45
CA LEU A 181 -3.06 16.97 8.67
C LEU A 181 -1.68 16.45 9.10
N GLY A 182 -0.57 17.11 8.71
CA GLY A 182 0.77 16.78 9.17
C GLY A 182 0.93 16.96 10.68
N TYR A 183 0.41 18.04 11.27
CA TYR A 183 0.41 18.23 12.72
C TYR A 183 -0.52 17.21 13.42
N TYR A 184 -1.69 16.91 12.85
CA TYR A 184 -2.55 15.82 13.34
C TYR A 184 -1.79 14.50 13.39
N TRP A 185 -1.16 14.09 12.28
CA TRP A 185 -0.33 12.89 12.19
C TRP A 185 0.81 12.88 13.22
N TRP A 186 1.44 14.03 13.46
CA TRP A 186 2.50 14.13 14.46
C TRP A 186 2.00 13.82 15.88
N ARG A 187 0.79 14.29 16.21
CA ARG A 187 0.14 14.09 17.51
C ARG A 187 -0.44 12.68 17.68
N GLN A 188 -1.00 12.13 16.64
CA GLN A 188 -1.67 10.84 16.63
C GLN A 188 -1.07 9.95 15.54
N PRO A 189 0.15 9.40 15.77
CA PRO A 189 0.87 8.62 14.77
C PRO A 189 0.20 7.27 14.56
N ASP A 190 -0.21 7.00 13.32
CA ASP A 190 -0.80 5.75 12.88
C ASP A 190 -0.28 5.39 11.48
N ALA A 191 -0.02 4.10 11.22
CA ALA A 191 0.57 3.66 9.96
C ALA A 191 -0.34 3.92 8.75
N VAL A 192 -1.64 3.68 8.89
CA VAL A 192 -2.61 3.89 7.79
C VAL A 192 -2.72 5.37 7.45
N THR A 193 -2.91 6.23 8.45
CA THR A 193 -2.99 7.68 8.25
C THR A 193 -1.70 8.25 7.69
N SER A 194 -0.54 7.70 8.09
CA SER A 194 0.78 8.09 7.56
C SER A 194 0.89 7.81 6.06
N THR A 195 0.52 6.60 5.64
CA THR A 195 0.57 6.21 4.23
C THR A 195 -0.39 7.05 3.39
N VAL A 196 -1.64 7.24 3.86
CA VAL A 196 -2.66 8.04 3.19
C VAL A 196 -2.21 9.50 3.05
N LEU A 197 -1.66 10.09 4.11
CA LEU A 197 -1.12 11.44 4.09
C LEU A 197 0.04 11.57 3.10
N ALA A 198 0.99 10.62 3.11
CA ALA A 198 2.11 10.62 2.17
C ALA A 198 1.63 10.57 0.72
N VAL A 199 0.68 9.69 0.39
CA VAL A 199 0.10 9.60 -0.96
C VAL A 199 -0.59 10.91 -1.35
N GLY A 200 -1.37 11.50 -0.45
CA GLY A 200 -2.04 12.79 -0.69
C GLY A 200 -1.05 13.94 -0.92
N LEU A 201 0.04 13.99 -0.15
CA LEU A 201 1.08 15.01 -0.32
C LEU A 201 1.90 14.80 -1.61
N LEU A 202 2.16 13.54 -2.00
CA LEU A 202 2.79 13.23 -3.29
C LEU A 202 1.89 13.66 -4.45
N TRP A 203 0.57 13.47 -4.34
CA TRP A 203 -0.40 13.97 -5.31
C TRP A 203 -0.31 15.47 -5.48
N GLN A 204 -0.29 16.22 -4.36
CA GLN A 204 -0.08 17.67 -4.35
C GLN A 204 1.23 18.07 -5.03
N ALA A 205 2.33 17.36 -4.70
CA ALA A 205 3.63 17.61 -5.31
C ALA A 205 3.62 17.38 -6.83
N GLY A 206 2.95 16.30 -7.29
CA GLY A 206 2.79 16.00 -8.72
C GLY A 206 2.06 17.12 -9.47
N LEU A 207 0.92 17.57 -8.94
CA LEU A 207 0.14 18.66 -9.52
C LEU A 207 0.89 20.00 -9.51
N LEU A 208 1.68 20.27 -8.47
CA LEU A 208 2.53 21.46 -8.40
C LEU A 208 3.53 21.49 -9.55
N ILE A 209 4.20 20.36 -9.84
CA ILE A 209 5.17 20.25 -10.93
C ILE A 209 4.51 20.47 -12.29
N ILE A 210 3.27 19.96 -12.48
CA ILE A 210 2.50 20.16 -13.70
C ILE A 210 2.20 21.66 -13.90
N VAL A 211 1.66 22.35 -12.89
CA VAL A 211 1.32 23.78 -12.99
C VAL A 211 2.54 24.67 -13.19
N LEU A 212 3.66 24.35 -12.52
CA LEU A 212 4.90 25.09 -12.69
C LEU A 212 5.63 24.78 -14.01
N HIS A 213 5.09 23.88 -14.84
CA HIS A 213 5.74 23.39 -16.07
C HIS A 213 7.21 23.00 -15.84
N SER A 214 7.50 22.50 -14.63
CA SER A 214 8.85 22.16 -14.20
C SER A 214 9.23 20.77 -14.68
N LYS A 215 10.54 20.47 -14.69
CA LYS A 215 11.03 19.12 -15.00
C LYS A 215 10.49 18.13 -13.95
N ILE A 216 10.05 16.95 -14.42
CA ILE A 216 9.43 15.94 -13.57
C ILE A 216 10.32 15.50 -12.38
N THR A 217 11.63 15.59 -12.53
CA THR A 217 12.60 15.28 -11.49
C THR A 217 12.51 16.19 -10.26
N TRP A 218 11.98 17.42 -10.41
CA TRP A 218 11.71 18.29 -9.27
C TRP A 218 10.69 17.69 -8.29
N PHE A 219 9.88 16.74 -8.75
CA PHE A 219 8.95 15.98 -7.89
C PHE A 219 9.67 15.29 -6.70
N PHE A 220 10.94 14.88 -6.89
CA PHE A 220 11.67 14.17 -5.86
C PHE A 220 12.09 15.05 -4.68
N VAL A 221 12.18 16.35 -4.84
CA VAL A 221 12.50 17.25 -3.72
C VAL A 221 11.39 17.25 -2.67
N PRO A 222 10.09 17.55 -2.97
CA PRO A 222 9.02 17.40 -2.00
C PRO A 222 8.78 15.95 -1.59
N ALA A 223 8.94 14.96 -2.48
CA ALA A 223 8.80 13.56 -2.13
C ALA A 223 9.79 13.16 -1.04
N MET A 224 11.05 13.59 -1.14
CA MET A 224 12.05 13.30 -0.12
C MET A 224 11.96 14.20 1.11
N ALA A 225 11.30 15.34 1.02
CA ALA A 225 10.92 16.11 2.20
C ALA A 225 9.86 15.34 3.04
N ILE A 226 8.91 14.67 2.40
CA ILE A 226 7.94 13.78 3.05
C ILE A 226 8.69 12.60 3.70
N TYR A 227 9.63 11.98 2.97
CA TYR A 227 10.48 10.92 3.51
C TYR A 227 11.26 11.40 4.75
N ALA A 228 11.93 12.55 4.66
CA ALA A 228 12.69 13.13 5.75
C ALA A 228 11.82 13.45 6.98
N ALA A 229 10.56 13.89 6.79
CA ALA A 229 9.61 14.09 7.89
C ALA A 229 9.37 12.79 8.68
N GLY A 230 9.34 11.63 8.00
CA GLY A 230 9.24 10.32 8.63
C GLY A 230 10.45 9.99 9.54
N ASP A 231 11.66 10.50 9.23
CA ASP A 231 12.85 10.29 10.06
C ASP A 231 12.75 10.97 11.43
N TRP A 232 11.97 12.06 11.51
CA TRP A 232 11.75 12.81 12.75
C TRP A 232 10.66 12.24 13.64
N GLN A 233 9.80 11.36 13.11
CA GLN A 233 8.68 10.79 13.86
C GLN A 233 9.18 9.82 14.95
N PRO A 234 8.81 10.04 16.25
CA PRO A 234 9.16 9.13 17.33
C PRO A 234 8.62 7.70 17.13
N ASN A 235 7.40 7.58 16.61
CA ASN A 235 6.79 6.30 16.32
C ASN A 235 7.37 5.73 15.02
N ARG A 236 8.23 4.71 15.13
CA ARG A 236 8.95 4.10 14.02
C ARG A 236 8.02 3.49 12.96
N ALA A 237 6.91 2.88 13.37
CA ALA A 237 5.96 2.26 12.44
C ALA A 237 5.27 3.34 11.58
N SER A 238 4.81 4.42 12.21
CA SER A 238 4.20 5.56 11.53
C SER A 238 5.20 6.30 10.63
N GLY A 239 6.45 6.50 11.11
CA GLY A 239 7.52 7.09 10.30
C GLY A 239 7.82 6.29 9.05
N ARG A 240 8.00 4.96 9.16
CA ARG A 240 8.22 4.05 8.02
C ARG A 240 7.02 4.04 7.05
N ALA A 241 5.80 4.07 7.56
CA ALA A 241 4.61 4.13 6.74
C ALA A 241 4.52 5.43 5.91
N LEU A 242 4.97 6.56 6.46
CA LEU A 242 5.09 7.83 5.71
C LEU A 242 6.17 7.76 4.64
N GLN A 243 7.28 7.06 4.91
CA GLN A 243 8.43 6.92 4.01
C GLN A 243 8.17 5.98 2.83
N GLY A 244 7.25 5.02 2.96
CA GLY A 244 6.96 4.02 1.95
C GLY A 244 6.59 4.59 0.58
N PRO A 245 5.53 5.42 0.46
CA PRO A 245 5.09 5.96 -0.82
C PRO A 245 6.16 6.77 -1.59
N PRO A 246 6.94 7.68 -0.96
CA PRO A 246 8.07 8.34 -1.63
C PRO A 246 9.12 7.37 -2.18
N LEU A 247 9.45 6.31 -1.42
CA LEU A 247 10.42 5.32 -1.89
C LEU A 247 9.88 4.49 -3.05
N VAL A 248 8.60 4.12 -3.02
CA VAL A 248 7.95 3.44 -4.15
C VAL A 248 7.98 4.31 -5.39
N ALA A 249 7.65 5.60 -5.27
CA ALA A 249 7.71 6.54 -6.38
C ALA A 249 9.14 6.67 -6.95
N ALA A 250 10.15 6.77 -6.09
CA ALA A 250 11.56 6.84 -6.49
C ALA A 250 12.01 5.54 -7.17
N TYR A 251 11.61 4.39 -6.64
CA TYR A 251 11.93 3.08 -7.21
C TYR A 251 11.30 2.90 -8.60
N LEU A 252 10.01 3.25 -8.74
CA LEU A 252 9.31 3.19 -10.03
C LEU A 252 9.92 4.14 -11.07
N PHE A 253 10.36 5.32 -10.65
CA PHE A 253 11.07 6.25 -11.53
C PHE A 253 12.41 5.66 -12.00
N MET A 254 13.23 5.11 -11.09
CA MET A 254 14.49 4.47 -11.44
C MET A 254 14.27 3.25 -12.34
N PHE A 255 13.22 2.48 -12.07
CA PHE A 255 12.80 1.38 -12.94
C PHE A 255 12.46 1.89 -14.35
N GLY A 256 11.65 2.94 -14.47
CA GLY A 256 11.32 3.57 -15.75
C GLY A 256 12.56 4.10 -16.46
N LEU A 257 13.49 4.72 -15.72
CA LEU A 257 14.75 5.24 -16.28
C LEU A 257 15.63 4.11 -16.80
N ALA A 258 15.70 2.97 -16.12
CA ALA A 258 16.45 1.81 -16.59
C ALA A 258 15.87 1.22 -17.88
N VAL A 259 14.53 1.17 -18.00
CA VAL A 259 13.85 0.60 -19.17
C VAL A 259 13.82 1.54 -20.36
N PHE A 260 13.46 2.81 -20.13
CA PHE A 260 13.15 3.78 -21.19
C PHE A 260 14.21 4.86 -21.41
N GLY A 261 15.31 4.87 -20.66
CA GLY A 261 16.35 5.91 -20.70
C GLY A 261 17.25 5.89 -21.96
N GLU A 262 16.78 5.36 -23.09
CA GLU A 262 17.61 5.20 -24.30
C GLU A 262 17.68 6.43 -25.21
N THR A 263 16.73 7.34 -25.14
CA THR A 263 16.62 8.45 -26.09
C THR A 263 17.05 9.78 -25.47
N ASP A 264 17.77 10.60 -26.25
CA ASP A 264 18.16 11.96 -25.86
C ASP A 264 16.97 12.89 -25.60
N VAL A 265 15.78 12.53 -26.10
CA VAL A 265 14.52 13.22 -25.79
C VAL A 265 14.24 13.25 -24.29
N TYR A 266 14.53 12.15 -23.58
CA TYR A 266 14.36 12.10 -22.12
C TYR A 266 15.33 13.01 -21.37
N ALA A 267 16.54 13.23 -21.90
CA ALA A 267 17.52 14.11 -21.28
C ALA A 267 16.98 15.54 -21.11
N ASN A 268 16.31 16.07 -22.14
CA ASN A 268 15.73 17.41 -22.09
C ASN A 268 14.52 17.56 -21.19
N ILE A 269 13.73 16.47 -21.01
CA ILE A 269 12.55 16.46 -20.17
C ILE A 269 12.92 16.25 -18.69
N LEU A 270 13.95 15.44 -18.42
CA LEU A 270 14.30 15.01 -17.08
C LEU A 270 15.33 15.90 -16.39
N ARG A 271 16.26 16.52 -17.12
CA ARG A 271 17.40 17.24 -16.52
C ARG A 271 17.00 18.64 -16.02
N PRO A 272 16.89 18.85 -14.70
CA PRO A 272 16.74 20.17 -14.11
C PRO A 272 18.10 20.89 -14.10
N PRO A 273 18.15 22.20 -13.80
CA PRO A 273 19.41 22.89 -13.52
C PRO A 273 20.16 22.20 -12.37
N LEU A 274 21.42 21.81 -12.61
CA LEU A 274 22.18 20.92 -11.71
C LEU A 274 22.35 21.51 -10.30
N LEU A 275 22.86 22.74 -10.22
CA LEU A 275 23.20 23.36 -8.94
C LEU A 275 21.97 23.55 -8.02
N PRO A 276 20.86 24.20 -8.47
CA PRO A 276 19.70 24.41 -7.59
C PRO A 276 19.02 23.08 -7.22
N TYR A 277 19.02 22.11 -8.14
CA TYR A 277 18.44 20.79 -7.85
C TYR A 277 19.25 20.04 -6.76
N LEU A 278 20.58 19.97 -6.93
CA LEU A 278 21.45 19.32 -5.95
C LEU A 278 21.47 20.07 -4.61
N ALA A 279 21.39 21.39 -4.62
CA ALA A 279 21.29 22.19 -3.40
C ALA A 279 19.99 21.89 -2.62
N ALA A 280 18.85 21.85 -3.33
CA ALA A 280 17.55 21.52 -2.73
C ALA A 280 17.52 20.08 -2.20
N LEU A 281 17.98 19.11 -2.98
CA LEU A 281 18.04 17.71 -2.58
C LEU A 281 19.04 17.51 -1.41
N GLY A 282 20.19 18.19 -1.46
CA GLY A 282 21.21 18.17 -0.39
C GLY A 282 20.69 18.75 0.93
N ALA A 283 19.91 19.83 0.87
CA ALA A 283 19.27 20.39 2.06
C ALA A 283 18.29 19.40 2.72
N VAL A 284 17.45 18.74 1.89
CA VAL A 284 16.51 17.72 2.39
C VAL A 284 17.27 16.50 2.93
N LEU A 285 18.36 16.08 2.24
CA LEU A 285 19.24 15.00 2.75
C LEU A 285 19.85 15.36 4.10
N ALA A 286 20.34 16.58 4.28
CA ALA A 286 20.90 17.04 5.55
C ALA A 286 19.85 16.96 6.68
N LEU A 287 18.60 17.41 6.41
CA LEU A 287 17.48 17.27 7.36
C LEU A 287 17.20 15.82 7.72
N SER A 288 17.17 14.92 6.72
CA SER A 288 16.99 13.48 6.92
C SER A 288 18.14 12.88 7.76
N VAL A 289 19.39 13.20 7.43
CA VAL A 289 20.57 12.71 8.19
C VAL A 289 20.53 13.16 9.65
N VAL A 290 20.18 14.41 9.92
CA VAL A 290 20.03 14.93 11.29
C VAL A 290 18.92 14.15 12.02
N GLY A 291 17.76 13.94 11.40
CA GLY A 291 16.67 13.14 11.96
C GLY A 291 17.09 11.69 12.24
N LYS A 292 17.76 11.05 11.27
CA LYS A 292 18.28 9.67 11.41
C LYS A 292 19.31 9.55 12.54
N ARG A 293 20.21 10.54 12.68
CA ARG A 293 21.18 10.57 13.80
C ARG A 293 20.47 10.72 15.13
N ALA A 294 19.53 11.67 15.23
CA ALA A 294 18.78 11.92 16.46
C ALA A 294 17.95 10.71 16.92
N ARG A 295 17.52 9.85 15.98
CA ARG A 295 16.67 8.68 16.25
C ARG A 295 17.40 7.33 16.14
N GLY A 296 18.70 7.30 15.81
CA GLY A 296 19.47 6.06 15.67
C GLY A 296 19.16 5.24 14.42
N HIS A 297 18.57 5.83 13.37
CA HIS A 297 18.13 5.14 12.16
C HIS A 297 19.10 5.26 10.97
N LEU A 298 20.40 5.41 11.20
CA LEU A 298 21.40 5.58 10.13
C LEU A 298 21.46 4.42 9.14
N ALA A 299 21.01 3.22 9.53
CA ALA A 299 20.95 2.05 8.66
C ALA A 299 20.03 2.25 7.43
N SER A 300 19.12 3.21 7.45
CA SER A 300 18.24 3.55 6.31
C SER A 300 18.80 4.64 5.39
N LEU A 301 20.05 5.09 5.59
CA LEU A 301 20.72 6.02 4.67
C LEU A 301 20.79 5.53 3.21
N PRO A 302 20.98 4.22 2.92
CA PRO A 302 21.01 3.71 1.56
C PRO A 302 19.72 3.94 0.75
N ASP A 303 18.59 4.27 1.39
CA ASP A 303 17.35 4.61 0.68
C ASP A 303 17.52 5.85 -0.22
N TRP A 304 18.45 6.75 0.13
CA TRP A 304 18.81 7.92 -0.67
C TRP A 304 19.56 7.58 -1.97
N LEU A 305 20.06 6.35 -2.11
CA LEU A 305 20.69 5.89 -3.36
C LEU A 305 19.71 5.95 -4.53
N LEU A 306 18.40 5.73 -4.29
CA LEU A 306 17.36 5.82 -5.32
C LEU A 306 17.24 7.23 -5.93
N LEU A 307 17.83 8.23 -5.30
CA LEU A 307 17.78 9.62 -5.77
C LEU A 307 19.11 10.10 -6.36
N LEU A 308 20.09 9.20 -6.51
CA LEU A 308 21.30 9.53 -7.23
C LEU A 308 20.93 10.05 -8.62
N PRO A 309 21.46 11.21 -9.01
CA PRO A 309 21.06 11.89 -10.25
C PRO A 309 21.61 11.20 -11.51
N GLY A 310 21.33 9.89 -11.63
CA GLY A 310 21.73 9.06 -12.77
C GLY A 310 21.24 9.61 -14.11
N PHE A 311 20.13 10.36 -14.12
CA PHE A 311 19.59 11.00 -15.33
C PHE A 311 20.47 12.10 -15.93
N TYR A 312 21.55 12.51 -15.25
CA TYR A 312 22.58 13.35 -15.85
C TYR A 312 23.60 12.57 -16.68
N LEU A 313 23.66 11.25 -16.52
CA LEU A 313 24.49 10.39 -17.36
C LEU A 313 23.96 10.37 -18.80
N PRO A 314 24.83 10.12 -19.79
CA PRO A 314 24.37 9.91 -21.16
C PRO A 314 23.39 8.74 -21.22
N GLY A 315 22.37 8.86 -22.07
CA GLY A 315 21.37 7.81 -22.28
C GLY A 315 21.98 6.51 -22.82
N GLY A 316 21.18 5.43 -22.82
CA GLY A 316 21.61 4.12 -23.32
C GLY A 316 22.19 3.20 -22.23
N LEU A 317 23.13 2.34 -22.64
CA LEU A 317 23.67 1.30 -21.76
C LEU A 317 24.30 1.85 -20.46
N PRO A 318 25.10 2.94 -20.45
CA PRO A 318 25.69 3.45 -19.21
C PRO A 318 24.66 3.87 -18.18
N LEU A 319 23.58 4.52 -18.61
CA LEU A 319 22.49 4.93 -17.74
C LEU A 319 21.74 3.72 -17.19
N ALA A 320 21.43 2.75 -18.06
CA ALA A 320 20.76 1.51 -17.66
C ALA A 320 21.58 0.73 -16.61
N VAL A 321 22.89 0.58 -16.83
CA VAL A 321 23.78 -0.12 -15.88
C VAL A 321 23.86 0.64 -14.55
N ALA A 322 24.03 1.98 -14.58
CA ALA A 322 24.10 2.79 -13.38
C ALA A 322 22.79 2.70 -12.56
N THR A 323 21.64 2.79 -13.21
CA THR A 323 20.34 2.65 -12.53
C THR A 323 20.10 1.25 -11.98
N LEU A 324 20.50 0.20 -12.70
CA LEU A 324 20.43 -1.18 -12.20
C LEU A 324 21.31 -1.40 -10.96
N VAL A 325 22.53 -0.86 -10.97
CA VAL A 325 23.43 -0.91 -9.80
C VAL A 325 22.76 -0.26 -8.58
N VAL A 326 22.13 0.90 -8.77
CA VAL A 326 21.38 1.60 -7.70
C VAL A 326 20.22 0.76 -7.20
N LEU A 327 19.41 0.18 -8.10
CA LEU A 327 18.27 -0.67 -7.73
C LEU A 327 18.72 -1.90 -6.93
N TYR A 328 19.79 -2.58 -7.36
CA TYR A 328 20.34 -3.73 -6.63
C TYR A 328 20.95 -3.33 -5.28
N ALA A 329 21.69 -2.22 -5.23
CA ALA A 329 22.26 -1.70 -3.98
C ALA A 329 21.17 -1.38 -2.96
N HIS A 330 20.08 -0.75 -3.42
CA HIS A 330 18.91 -0.46 -2.57
C HIS A 330 18.23 -1.75 -2.10
N ALA A 331 17.90 -2.67 -3.00
CA ALA A 331 17.27 -3.95 -2.65
C ALA A 331 18.16 -4.76 -1.66
N GLY A 332 19.47 -4.81 -1.91
CA GLY A 332 20.43 -5.43 -1.00
C GLY A 332 20.47 -4.78 0.38
N SER A 333 20.39 -3.45 0.44
CA SER A 333 20.34 -2.73 1.72
C SER A 333 19.08 -3.02 2.51
N VAL A 334 17.91 -3.15 1.85
CA VAL A 334 16.64 -3.54 2.46
C VAL A 334 16.73 -4.96 3.02
N LEU A 335 17.26 -5.91 2.23
CA LEU A 335 17.47 -7.30 2.66
C LEU A 335 18.43 -7.40 3.85
N ALA A 336 19.52 -6.65 3.83
CA ALA A 336 20.50 -6.64 4.92
C ALA A 336 19.89 -6.10 6.23
N ARG A 337 19.06 -5.05 6.15
CA ARG A 337 18.33 -4.51 7.31
C ARG A 337 17.29 -5.50 7.81
N ALA A 338 16.48 -6.06 6.92
CA ALA A 338 15.46 -7.04 7.25
C ALA A 338 16.04 -8.27 7.97
N ASN A 339 17.18 -8.75 7.51
CA ASN A 339 17.87 -9.88 8.15
C ASN A 339 18.43 -9.50 9.54
N ARG A 340 18.89 -8.26 9.72
CA ARG A 340 19.39 -7.77 11.03
C ARG A 340 18.24 -7.59 12.02
N ASP A 341 17.14 -6.97 11.56
CA ASP A 341 16.00 -6.62 12.40
C ASP A 341 15.03 -7.82 12.56
N GLN A 342 15.29 -8.97 11.90
CA GLN A 342 14.45 -10.18 11.87
C GLN A 342 12.99 -9.87 11.48
N ASP A 343 12.79 -8.92 10.56
CA ASP A 343 11.50 -8.43 10.11
C ASP A 343 11.07 -9.16 8.82
N PRO A 344 10.09 -10.09 8.89
CA PRO A 344 9.69 -10.91 7.74
C PRO A 344 9.00 -10.08 6.63
N GLU A 345 8.33 -8.99 6.98
CA GLU A 345 7.68 -8.12 6.00
C GLU A 345 8.73 -7.36 5.17
N GLN A 346 9.73 -6.79 5.82
CA GLN A 346 10.84 -6.13 5.11
C GLN A 346 11.68 -7.12 4.30
N LEU A 347 11.85 -8.37 4.78
CA LEU A 347 12.54 -9.41 4.02
C LEU A 347 11.80 -9.73 2.73
N THR A 348 10.49 -9.88 2.80
CA THR A 348 9.63 -10.11 1.62
C THR A 348 9.71 -8.93 0.66
N MET A 349 9.62 -7.69 1.17
CA MET A 349 9.73 -6.48 0.35
C MET A 349 11.10 -6.42 -0.35
N GLY A 350 12.20 -6.64 0.36
CA GLY A 350 13.54 -6.65 -0.22
C GLY A 350 13.72 -7.72 -1.30
N ALA A 351 13.13 -8.91 -1.09
CA ALA A 351 13.12 -9.97 -2.09
C ALA A 351 12.35 -9.57 -3.36
N VAL A 352 11.17 -8.95 -3.20
CA VAL A 352 10.36 -8.44 -4.34
C VAL A 352 11.13 -7.37 -5.11
N LEU A 353 11.76 -6.41 -4.42
CA LEU A 353 12.58 -5.37 -5.06
C LEU A 353 13.77 -5.97 -5.82
N PHE A 354 14.43 -6.97 -5.24
CA PHE A 354 15.55 -7.66 -5.90
C PHE A 354 15.10 -8.42 -7.16
N VAL A 355 13.96 -9.13 -7.08
CA VAL A 355 13.38 -9.83 -8.24
C VAL A 355 12.97 -8.83 -9.32
N ALA A 356 12.35 -7.71 -8.95
CA ALA A 356 11.99 -6.66 -9.89
C ALA A 356 13.22 -6.06 -10.59
N ALA A 357 14.29 -5.75 -9.85
CA ALA A 357 15.55 -5.27 -10.43
C ALA A 357 16.15 -6.31 -11.40
N THR A 358 16.10 -7.60 -11.03
CA THR A 358 16.58 -8.70 -11.89
C THR A 358 15.75 -8.83 -13.16
N ALA A 359 14.43 -8.69 -13.08
CA ALA A 359 13.56 -8.71 -14.25
C ALA A 359 13.89 -7.58 -15.22
N VAL A 360 14.15 -6.35 -14.70
CA VAL A 360 14.58 -5.22 -15.53
C VAL A 360 15.95 -5.47 -16.17
N ALA A 361 16.92 -5.93 -15.38
CA ALA A 361 18.26 -6.24 -15.89
C ALA A 361 18.18 -7.29 -17.00
N TYR A 362 17.40 -8.34 -16.78
CA TYR A 362 17.21 -9.40 -17.77
C TYR A 362 16.54 -8.84 -19.03
N PHE A 363 15.43 -8.13 -18.88
CA PHE A 363 14.73 -7.50 -20.01
C PHE A 363 15.66 -6.58 -20.81
N LYS A 364 16.37 -5.66 -20.13
CA LYS A 364 17.20 -4.65 -20.78
C LYS A 364 18.45 -5.19 -21.46
N LEU A 365 19.15 -6.10 -20.77
CA LEU A 365 20.43 -6.65 -21.26
C LEU A 365 20.25 -7.78 -22.27
N THR A 366 19.12 -8.49 -22.20
CA THR A 366 18.93 -9.71 -23.00
C THR A 366 18.03 -9.49 -24.21
N TRP A 367 17.09 -8.52 -24.15
CA TRP A 367 16.10 -8.28 -25.21
C TRP A 367 16.71 -7.97 -26.59
N GLY A 368 17.86 -7.29 -26.61
CA GLY A 368 18.55 -6.93 -27.86
C GLY A 368 19.43 -8.03 -28.47
N PHE A 369 19.72 -9.11 -27.71
CA PHE A 369 20.70 -10.12 -28.12
C PHE A 369 20.11 -11.52 -28.28
N MET A 370 18.86 -11.76 -27.88
CA MET A 370 18.28 -13.10 -27.86
C MET A 370 16.96 -13.16 -28.60
N ASP A 371 16.69 -14.33 -29.23
CA ASP A 371 15.36 -14.66 -29.74
C ASP A 371 14.32 -14.61 -28.63
N LYS A 372 13.15 -14.04 -28.93
CA LYS A 372 12.07 -13.81 -27.96
C LYS A 372 11.67 -15.09 -27.22
N SER A 373 11.70 -16.24 -27.90
CA SER A 373 11.38 -17.56 -27.33
C SER A 373 12.40 -17.98 -26.27
N LEU A 374 13.70 -17.78 -26.53
CA LEU A 374 14.78 -18.11 -25.62
C LEU A 374 14.76 -17.18 -24.40
N PHE A 375 14.39 -15.89 -24.60
CA PHE A 375 14.19 -14.93 -23.54
C PHE A 375 13.13 -15.40 -22.52
N PHE A 376 11.94 -15.80 -22.99
CA PHE A 376 10.88 -16.28 -22.11
C PHE A 376 11.23 -17.63 -21.45
N LEU A 377 11.92 -18.51 -22.15
CA LEU A 377 12.37 -19.80 -21.61
C LEU A 377 13.34 -19.59 -20.43
N LEU A 378 14.38 -18.78 -20.62
CA LEU A 378 15.38 -18.50 -19.57
C LEU A 378 14.75 -17.74 -18.39
N GLY A 379 13.89 -16.75 -18.66
CA GLY A 379 13.14 -16.04 -17.61
C GLY A 379 12.26 -16.97 -16.80
N GLY A 380 11.54 -17.88 -17.46
CA GLY A 380 10.73 -18.89 -16.80
C GLY A 380 11.53 -19.84 -15.93
N VAL A 381 12.65 -20.37 -16.45
CA VAL A 381 13.56 -21.25 -15.70
C VAL A 381 14.15 -20.54 -14.48
N LEU A 382 14.54 -19.26 -14.64
CA LEU A 382 15.11 -18.46 -13.54
C LEU A 382 14.09 -18.22 -12.42
N LEU A 383 12.85 -17.87 -12.78
CA LEU A 383 11.75 -17.70 -11.82
C LEU A 383 11.38 -18.99 -11.10
N LEU A 384 11.34 -20.11 -11.83
CA LEU A 384 11.10 -21.43 -11.23
C LEU A 384 12.23 -21.83 -10.28
N GLY A 385 13.49 -21.63 -10.69
CA GLY A 385 14.67 -21.88 -9.86
C GLY A 385 14.68 -21.03 -8.59
N LEU A 386 14.35 -19.74 -8.71
CA LEU A 386 14.24 -18.84 -7.57
C LEU A 386 13.08 -19.25 -6.63
N SER A 387 11.92 -19.61 -7.19
CA SER A 387 10.78 -20.11 -6.40
C SER A 387 11.13 -21.38 -5.64
N TRP A 388 11.82 -22.32 -6.30
CA TRP A 388 12.30 -23.56 -5.67
C TRP A 388 13.33 -23.27 -4.55
N TYR A 389 14.28 -22.36 -4.80
CA TYR A 389 15.29 -21.95 -3.81
C TYR A 389 14.65 -21.29 -2.58
N LEU A 390 13.70 -20.35 -2.79
CA LEU A 390 12.99 -19.69 -1.69
C LEU A 390 12.15 -20.68 -0.86
N ARG A 391 11.45 -21.61 -1.52
CA ARG A 391 10.69 -22.68 -0.82
C ARG A 391 11.59 -23.56 0.02
N ARG A 392 12.75 -23.95 -0.53
CA ARG A 392 13.73 -24.78 0.18
C ARG A 392 14.30 -24.06 1.40
N ARG A 393 14.60 -22.78 1.27
CA ARG A 393 15.09 -21.94 2.37
C ARG A 393 14.04 -21.77 3.46
N ASN A 394 12.78 -21.49 3.10
CA ASN A 394 11.69 -21.39 4.06
C ASN A 394 11.44 -22.71 4.79
N ALA A 395 11.51 -23.84 4.09
CA ALA A 395 11.39 -25.15 4.71
C ALA A 395 12.54 -25.42 5.72
N GLN A 396 13.76 -24.98 5.42
CA GLN A 396 14.91 -25.10 6.33
C GLN A 396 14.76 -24.21 7.56
N VAL A 397 14.25 -22.98 7.41
CA VAL A 397 14.00 -22.06 8.52
C VAL A 397 12.89 -22.60 9.43
N LEU A 398 11.81 -23.13 8.86
CA LEU A 398 10.73 -23.77 9.61
C LEU A 398 11.20 -25.04 10.33
N ALA A 399 12.03 -25.85 9.68
CA ALA A 399 12.62 -27.04 10.31
C ALA A 399 13.58 -26.68 11.45
N ALA A 400 14.40 -25.64 11.29
CA ALA A 400 15.28 -25.14 12.34
C ALA A 400 14.49 -24.54 13.53
N ALA A 401 13.42 -23.80 13.26
CA ALA A 401 12.53 -23.27 14.28
C ALA A 401 11.80 -24.40 15.03
N GLY A 402 11.31 -25.41 14.32
CA GLY A 402 10.69 -26.60 14.92
C GLY A 402 11.66 -27.40 15.80
N LEU A 403 12.91 -27.54 15.40
CA LEU A 403 13.97 -28.17 16.20
C LEU A 403 14.28 -27.40 17.48
N LEU A 404 14.32 -26.06 17.42
CA LEU A 404 14.53 -25.21 18.58
C LEU A 404 13.38 -25.30 19.57
N VAL A 405 12.13 -25.32 19.09
CA VAL A 405 10.94 -25.50 19.94
C VAL A 405 10.92 -26.90 20.57
N ALA A 406 11.24 -27.96 19.82
CA ALA A 406 11.34 -29.33 20.35
C ALA A 406 12.45 -29.45 21.40
N GLN A 407 13.58 -28.78 21.22
CA GLN A 407 14.70 -28.77 22.17
C GLN A 407 14.37 -27.99 23.45
N GLN A 408 13.60 -26.90 23.36
CA GLN A 408 13.09 -26.16 24.52
C GLN A 408 11.99 -26.92 25.28
N ALA A 409 11.21 -27.76 24.58
CA ALA A 409 10.15 -28.58 25.17
C ALA A 409 10.67 -29.90 25.76
N GLY A 410 11.97 -30.20 25.66
CA GLY A 410 12.56 -31.45 26.19
C GLY A 410 12.10 -32.71 25.44
N LEU A 411 11.56 -32.57 24.23
CA LEU A 411 11.10 -33.69 23.40
C LEU A 411 12.27 -34.33 22.64
N PRO A 412 12.36 -35.68 22.55
CA PRO A 412 13.40 -36.32 21.76
C PRO A 412 13.26 -35.96 20.29
N PRO A 413 14.38 -35.85 19.52
CA PRO A 413 14.33 -35.47 18.12
C PRO A 413 13.50 -36.51 17.35
N MET A 414 12.46 -36.02 16.66
CA MET A 414 11.69 -36.86 15.73
C MET A 414 12.62 -37.29 14.60
N ILE A 415 12.90 -38.60 14.53
CA ILE A 415 13.65 -39.21 13.45
C ILE A 415 12.81 -39.07 12.18
N THR A 416 13.26 -38.22 11.28
CA THR A 416 12.69 -38.13 9.93
C THR A 416 12.89 -39.50 9.27
N PRO A 417 11.85 -40.20 8.74
CA PRO A 417 12.06 -41.41 7.98
C PRO A 417 12.94 -41.08 6.79
N ALA A 418 14.11 -41.78 6.74
CA ALA A 418 15.04 -41.68 5.63
C ALA A 418 14.28 -41.99 4.32
N ALA A 419 14.44 -41.10 3.34
CA ALA A 419 13.92 -41.34 2.01
C ALA A 419 14.33 -42.76 1.56
N ALA A 420 13.33 -43.58 1.28
CA ALA A 420 13.52 -44.92 0.79
C ALA A 420 14.39 -44.86 -0.50
N ALA A 421 15.55 -45.47 -0.45
CA ALA A 421 16.38 -45.69 -1.62
C ALA A 421 15.62 -46.59 -2.62
N PRO A 422 15.72 -46.37 -3.90
CA PRO A 422 15.10 -47.27 -4.88
C PRO A 422 15.76 -48.63 -4.83
N ASP A 423 14.97 -49.65 -4.54
CA ASP A 423 15.36 -51.06 -4.52
C ASP A 423 15.77 -51.53 -5.92
N SER A 424 17.06 -51.77 -6.11
CA SER A 424 17.63 -52.37 -7.29
C SER A 424 17.84 -53.86 -7.04
N SER A 425 16.81 -54.67 -7.26
CA SER A 425 16.97 -56.12 -7.44
C SER A 425 15.91 -56.67 -8.42
N VAL A 426 16.22 -56.54 -9.68
CA VAL A 426 15.63 -57.40 -10.73
C VAL A 426 16.48 -58.67 -10.79
N THR A 427 15.94 -59.75 -10.26
CA THR A 427 16.49 -61.07 -10.52
C THR A 427 15.52 -61.82 -11.44
N THR A 428 15.99 -62.10 -12.63
CA THR A 428 15.40 -62.97 -13.63
C THR A 428 15.35 -64.43 -13.15
N ALA A 429 14.19 -65.07 -13.24
CA ALA A 429 14.09 -66.52 -13.39
C ALA A 429 12.85 -66.85 -14.21
N GLY A 430 13.08 -67.61 -15.21
CA GLY A 430 12.18 -68.02 -16.28
C GLY A 430 11.23 -69.17 -15.93
N PRO A 431 10.56 -69.78 -16.93
CA PRO A 431 9.21 -70.33 -16.82
C PRO A 431 9.19 -71.84 -16.57
N GLY A 432 8.17 -72.29 -15.88
CA GLY A 432 7.91 -73.73 -15.68
C GLY A 432 6.49 -74.04 -15.30
N SER A 433 5.72 -74.40 -16.30
CA SER A 433 4.78 -75.53 -16.46
C SER A 433 3.72 -75.85 -15.37
N THR A 434 2.51 -75.85 -15.85
CA THR A 434 1.48 -76.91 -15.77
C THR A 434 0.56 -77.03 -14.56
N ASN A 435 -0.66 -77.00 -14.91
CA ASN A 435 -1.80 -77.90 -14.64
C ASN A 435 -2.71 -77.65 -13.42
N SER A 436 -3.91 -77.53 -13.89
CA SER A 436 -5.13 -78.32 -13.58
C SER A 436 -5.95 -77.94 -12.32
N ALA A 437 -7.09 -77.50 -12.68
CA ALA A 437 -8.40 -78.14 -12.44
C ALA A 437 -9.11 -77.89 -11.10
N THR A 438 -10.29 -77.45 -11.31
CA THR A 438 -11.60 -77.89 -10.77
C THR A 438 -12.19 -77.19 -9.53
N HIS A 439 -13.32 -76.64 -9.84
CA HIS A 439 -14.69 -76.86 -9.26
C HIS A 439 -15.12 -76.18 -7.97
N HIS A 440 -16.31 -75.59 -8.16
CA HIS A 440 -17.48 -75.44 -7.25
C HIS A 440 -17.35 -74.36 -6.13
N SER A 441 -18.19 -73.40 -6.11
CA SER A 441 -19.63 -73.20 -6.04
C SER A 441 -19.94 -71.76 -6.14
#